data_08f656ee6e05b5549a75bf1c0aaf882e
#
_entry.id   08f656ee6e05b5549a75bf1c0aaf882e
#
_cell.length_a   1.000
_cell.length_b   1.000
_cell.length_c   1.000
_cell.angle_alpha   90.00
_cell.angle_beta   90.00
_cell.angle_gamma   90.00
#
_symmetry.space_group_name_H-M   'P 1'
#
loop_
_entity.id
_entity.type
_entity.pdbx_description
1 polymer ?
#
loop_
_entity_poly.entity_id
_entity_poly.type
_entity_poly.pdbx_seq_one_letter_code
_entity_poly.pdbx_strand_id
1 'polypeptide(L)'
;MNPKGAKGHMIQQKRLMDLFAGLVSIDNPSLHEAEMCARLKKELCALGAQPREDDTAAKIGGNAGNLYAYFEGEEGMEPLLLSAHMDSVEPACGKRAVFREDGTITSDGTTVLGADCLSGVTAILEALRSVKESGAKHRPIEVLFDAAEETYCAGIQRYDFASLRSKEAYIFDLTGHIGGAAVQAPTILSYKATFHGRAAHAAFSPENGIHAIQAAACAVSKIRCGRVGDTTVNVGTISGGSADNVVPETCVVTGEVRSFDDASARAQLAVVRKAIEQGAEQLGAAVDFEDKALCRAYLVDKNEPVVRRFEAACKTLGVEPELVSTYGGSDNNHFFHHGVRGVVVACGMNNCHSCGEYSSAADLTAAAKLVETLILSRD
;
A
#
# COMPACT_ATOMS: atom_id res chain seq x y z
N MET A 1 -36.49 -30.92 9.89
CA MET A 1 -36.60 -30.17 8.63
C MET A 1 -35.22 -29.61 8.33
N ASN A 2 -34.56 -30.11 7.30
CA ASN A 2 -33.25 -29.65 6.87
C ASN A 2 -33.40 -28.27 6.25
N PRO A 3 -32.64 -27.24 6.65
CA PRO A 3 -32.69 -25.98 5.96
C PRO A 3 -32.00 -26.16 4.58
N LYS A 4 -32.79 -26.05 3.52
CA LYS A 4 -32.33 -26.10 2.15
C LYS A 4 -31.35 -24.93 1.90
N GLY A 5 -30.11 -25.29 1.57
CA GLY A 5 -29.34 -24.62 0.54
C GLY A 5 -28.44 -23.47 0.97
N ALA A 6 -27.43 -23.71 1.79
CA ALA A 6 -26.17 -23.01 1.54
C ALA A 6 -25.53 -23.71 0.30
N LYS A 7 -25.70 -23.16 -0.90
CA LYS A 7 -24.84 -23.52 -2.01
C LYS A 7 -23.43 -23.17 -1.56
N GLY A 8 -22.55 -24.18 -1.43
CA GLY A 8 -21.17 -23.97 -1.02
C GLY A 8 -20.49 -22.92 -1.91
N HIS A 9 -19.45 -22.31 -1.40
CA HIS A 9 -18.62 -21.35 -2.13
C HIS A 9 -18.28 -21.89 -3.53
N MET A 10 -18.52 -21.06 -4.55
CA MET A 10 -18.28 -21.44 -5.96
C MET A 10 -16.91 -20.98 -6.47
N ILE A 11 -16.01 -20.58 -5.56
CA ILE A 11 -14.63 -20.20 -5.91
C ILE A 11 -13.97 -21.37 -6.66
N GLN A 12 -13.57 -21.10 -7.90
CA GLN A 12 -12.95 -22.09 -8.77
C GLN A 12 -11.44 -21.90 -8.75
N GLN A 13 -10.73 -22.75 -8.00
CA GLN A 13 -9.29 -22.64 -7.80
C GLN A 13 -8.52 -22.55 -9.12
N LYS A 14 -8.84 -23.38 -10.12
CA LYS A 14 -8.15 -23.32 -11.40
C LYS A 14 -8.31 -21.97 -12.09
N ARG A 15 -9.54 -21.45 -12.15
CA ARG A 15 -9.82 -20.12 -12.74
C ARG A 15 -9.13 -18.99 -11.99
N LEU A 16 -9.14 -19.08 -10.66
CA LEU A 16 -8.42 -18.12 -9.79
C LEU A 16 -6.92 -18.09 -10.11
N MET A 17 -6.29 -19.29 -10.24
CA MET A 17 -4.87 -19.41 -10.59
C MET A 17 -4.58 -18.88 -12.00
N ASP A 18 -5.42 -19.21 -12.97
CA ASP A 18 -5.29 -18.73 -14.35
C ASP A 18 -5.43 -17.19 -14.41
N LEU A 19 -6.34 -16.60 -13.63
CA LEU A 19 -6.51 -15.14 -13.52
C LEU A 19 -5.29 -14.50 -12.87
N PHE A 20 -4.83 -15.04 -11.73
CA PHE A 20 -3.64 -14.53 -11.03
C PHE A 20 -2.41 -14.55 -11.95
N ALA A 21 -2.13 -15.68 -12.60
CA ALA A 21 -1.00 -15.78 -13.52
C ALA A 21 -1.12 -14.79 -14.70
N GLY A 22 -2.33 -14.60 -15.20
CA GLY A 22 -2.61 -13.65 -16.28
C GLY A 22 -2.42 -12.20 -15.86
N LEU A 23 -2.74 -11.81 -14.62
CA LEU A 23 -2.48 -10.48 -14.09
C LEU A 23 -0.99 -10.28 -13.80
N VAL A 24 -0.32 -11.25 -13.16
CA VAL A 24 1.12 -11.21 -12.91
C VAL A 24 1.93 -10.99 -14.18
N SER A 25 1.50 -11.55 -15.33
CA SER A 25 2.21 -11.41 -16.61
C SER A 25 2.14 -10.01 -17.23
N ILE A 26 1.38 -9.08 -16.66
CA ILE A 26 1.28 -7.69 -17.11
C ILE A 26 2.32 -6.86 -16.37
N ASP A 27 3.10 -6.09 -17.12
CA ASP A 27 4.02 -5.12 -16.55
C ASP A 27 3.22 -3.96 -15.95
N ASN A 28 3.41 -3.70 -14.67
CA ASN A 28 2.65 -2.71 -13.91
C ASN A 28 3.48 -2.00 -12.84
N PRO A 29 4.71 -1.55 -13.14
CA PRO A 29 5.43 -0.76 -12.15
C PRO A 29 4.67 0.53 -11.83
N SER A 30 4.81 1.05 -10.61
CA SER A 30 4.15 2.29 -10.17
C SER A 30 4.28 3.40 -11.21
N LEU A 31 3.20 4.14 -11.47
CA LEU A 31 3.03 5.17 -12.50
C LEU A 31 2.96 4.64 -13.95
N HIS A 32 3.03 3.32 -14.17
CA HIS A 32 2.99 2.69 -15.49
C HIS A 32 1.94 1.56 -15.60
N GLU A 33 0.79 1.71 -14.93
CA GLU A 33 -0.25 0.68 -14.78
C GLU A 33 -1.28 0.65 -15.91
N ALA A 34 -1.11 1.38 -17.01
CA ALA A 34 -2.14 1.51 -18.07
C ALA A 34 -2.61 0.17 -18.64
N GLU A 35 -1.72 -0.79 -18.85
CA GLU A 35 -2.10 -2.13 -19.34
C GLU A 35 -2.88 -2.91 -18.28
N MET A 36 -2.47 -2.84 -17.02
CA MET A 36 -3.19 -3.44 -15.89
C MET A 36 -4.59 -2.83 -15.76
N CYS A 37 -4.70 -1.51 -15.73
CA CYS A 37 -5.98 -0.81 -15.69
C CYS A 37 -6.90 -1.22 -16.85
N ALA A 38 -6.38 -1.30 -18.07
CA ALA A 38 -7.15 -1.75 -19.23
C ALA A 38 -7.62 -3.21 -19.10
N ARG A 39 -6.81 -4.09 -18.53
CA ARG A 39 -7.18 -5.47 -18.24
C ARG A 39 -8.27 -5.52 -17.17
N LEU A 40 -8.13 -4.81 -16.07
CA LEU A 40 -9.11 -4.78 -14.98
C LEU A 40 -10.45 -4.18 -15.41
N LYS A 41 -10.46 -3.17 -16.28
CA LYS A 41 -11.69 -2.68 -16.92
C LYS A 41 -12.44 -3.78 -17.67
N LYS A 42 -11.72 -4.63 -18.43
CA LYS A 42 -12.35 -5.76 -19.16
C LYS A 42 -12.94 -6.78 -18.21
N GLU A 43 -12.23 -7.12 -17.11
CA GLU A 43 -12.74 -8.05 -16.11
C GLU A 43 -14.01 -7.53 -15.42
N LEU A 44 -14.00 -6.26 -14.99
CA LEU A 44 -15.14 -5.61 -14.35
C LEU A 44 -16.34 -5.47 -15.31
N CYS A 45 -16.11 -5.14 -16.59
CA CYS A 45 -17.17 -5.15 -17.61
C CYS A 45 -17.78 -6.54 -17.82
N ALA A 46 -16.95 -7.60 -17.86
CA ALA A 46 -17.42 -8.98 -17.98
C ALA A 46 -18.27 -9.41 -16.77
N LEU A 47 -18.01 -8.84 -15.60
CA LEU A 47 -18.82 -9.00 -14.39
C LEU A 47 -20.13 -8.20 -14.42
N GLY A 48 -20.29 -7.26 -15.35
CA GLY A 48 -21.52 -6.48 -15.55
C GLY A 48 -21.47 -5.06 -15.00
N ALA A 49 -20.33 -4.61 -14.48
CA ALA A 49 -20.15 -3.23 -14.06
C ALA A 49 -19.85 -2.30 -15.24
N GLN A 50 -19.95 -1.00 -14.98
CA GLN A 50 -19.47 0.07 -15.87
C GLN A 50 -18.31 0.79 -15.16
N PRO A 51 -17.08 0.27 -15.29
CA PRO A 51 -15.94 0.82 -14.58
C PRO A 51 -15.59 2.22 -15.12
N ARG A 52 -15.15 3.10 -14.20
CA ARG A 52 -14.72 4.46 -14.49
C ARG A 52 -13.31 4.66 -13.97
N GLU A 53 -12.43 5.13 -14.81
CA GLU A 53 -11.11 5.60 -14.41
C GLU A 53 -11.18 7.11 -14.15
N ASP A 54 -10.55 7.57 -13.07
CA ASP A 54 -10.50 8.98 -12.74
C ASP A 54 -9.32 9.70 -13.45
N ASP A 55 -9.15 10.99 -13.17
CA ASP A 55 -8.10 11.82 -13.77
C ASP A 55 -6.79 11.85 -12.97
N THR A 56 -6.60 10.92 -12.06
CA THR A 56 -5.44 10.86 -11.15
C THR A 56 -4.12 10.72 -11.91
N ALA A 57 -4.09 9.99 -13.03
CA ALA A 57 -2.90 9.84 -13.87
C ALA A 57 -2.18 11.18 -14.15
N ALA A 58 -2.95 12.19 -14.59
CA ALA A 58 -2.41 13.52 -14.90
C ALA A 58 -1.89 14.26 -13.65
N LYS A 59 -2.44 13.97 -12.47
CA LYS A 59 -2.11 14.63 -11.21
C LYS A 59 -0.84 14.07 -10.55
N ILE A 60 -0.52 12.81 -10.82
CA ILE A 60 0.64 12.11 -10.22
C ILE A 60 1.79 11.88 -11.23
N GLY A 61 1.59 12.22 -12.50
CA GLY A 61 2.56 11.96 -13.56
C GLY A 61 2.63 10.49 -13.99
N GLY A 62 1.55 9.75 -13.76
CA GLY A 62 1.37 8.36 -14.16
C GLY A 62 0.66 8.22 -15.51
N ASN A 63 0.39 6.97 -15.91
CA ASN A 63 -0.31 6.63 -17.16
C ASN A 63 -1.66 5.94 -16.93
N ALA A 64 -2.06 5.69 -15.67
CA ALA A 64 -3.36 5.21 -15.26
C ALA A 64 -3.90 5.98 -14.05
N GLY A 65 -5.21 6.19 -14.00
CA GLY A 65 -5.93 6.70 -12.83
C GLY A 65 -6.48 5.58 -11.97
N ASN A 66 -7.13 5.95 -10.85
CA ASN A 66 -7.84 5.00 -10.02
C ASN A 66 -9.06 4.45 -10.78
N LEU A 67 -9.27 3.16 -10.68
CA LEU A 67 -10.34 2.45 -11.38
C LEU A 67 -11.46 2.07 -10.41
N TYR A 68 -12.62 2.70 -10.57
CA TYR A 68 -13.81 2.49 -9.76
C TYR A 68 -14.88 1.69 -10.51
N ALA A 69 -15.58 0.80 -9.82
CA ALA A 69 -16.76 0.10 -10.32
C ALA A 69 -17.81 -0.07 -9.22
N TYR A 70 -19.09 -0.09 -9.63
CA TYR A 70 -20.23 -0.31 -8.75
C TYR A 70 -21.06 -1.50 -9.23
N PHE A 71 -21.44 -2.34 -8.29
CA PHE A 71 -22.34 -3.48 -8.50
C PHE A 71 -23.59 -3.30 -7.67
N GLU A 72 -24.75 -3.29 -8.33
CA GLU A 72 -26.04 -3.22 -7.66
C GLU A 72 -26.24 -4.44 -6.74
N GLY A 73 -26.93 -4.22 -5.62
CA GLY A 73 -27.25 -5.25 -4.65
C GLY A 73 -28.70 -5.16 -4.16
N GLU A 74 -28.99 -5.80 -3.04
CA GLU A 74 -30.32 -5.72 -2.43
C GLU A 74 -30.60 -4.30 -1.93
N GLU A 75 -31.79 -3.80 -2.23
CA GLU A 75 -32.25 -2.49 -1.79
C GLU A 75 -32.31 -2.40 -0.26
N GLY A 76 -31.86 -1.29 0.29
CA GLY A 76 -31.85 -1.03 1.74
C GLY A 76 -30.63 -1.59 2.47
N MET A 77 -29.70 -2.25 1.78
CA MET A 77 -28.41 -2.62 2.37
C MET A 77 -27.36 -1.53 2.09
N GLU A 78 -26.54 -1.24 3.07
CA GLU A 78 -25.41 -0.33 2.91
C GLU A 78 -24.35 -0.93 1.99
N PRO A 79 -23.80 -0.14 1.05
CA PRO A 79 -22.74 -0.60 0.17
C PRO A 79 -21.44 -0.90 0.93
N LEU A 80 -20.62 -1.80 0.38
CA LEU A 80 -19.31 -2.17 0.90
C LEU A 80 -18.25 -1.91 -0.15
N LEU A 81 -17.15 -1.26 0.26
CA LEU A 81 -15.99 -1.03 -0.60
C LEU A 81 -14.99 -2.18 -0.46
N LEU A 82 -14.54 -2.71 -1.59
CA LEU A 82 -13.42 -3.63 -1.71
C LEU A 82 -12.31 -2.92 -2.48
N SER A 83 -11.11 -2.85 -1.92
CA SER A 83 -9.98 -2.13 -2.51
C SER A 83 -8.72 -2.97 -2.54
N ALA A 84 -7.90 -2.75 -3.56
CA ALA A 84 -6.55 -3.27 -3.72
C ALA A 84 -5.82 -2.40 -4.76
N HIS A 85 -4.50 -2.30 -4.71
CA HIS A 85 -3.78 -1.49 -5.67
C HIS A 85 -3.39 -2.26 -6.96
N MET A 86 -3.12 -1.52 -8.04
CA MET A 86 -2.85 -2.07 -9.37
C MET A 86 -1.37 -2.16 -9.69
N ASP A 87 -0.54 -1.38 -9.01
CA ASP A 87 0.90 -1.30 -9.27
C ASP A 87 1.71 -2.38 -8.52
N SER A 88 2.97 -2.47 -8.84
CA SER A 88 3.95 -3.31 -8.12
C SER A 88 5.28 -2.57 -8.04
N VAL A 89 6.05 -2.81 -6.97
CA VAL A 89 7.43 -2.30 -6.83
C VAL A 89 8.36 -2.89 -7.89
N GLU A 90 9.39 -2.15 -8.24
CA GLU A 90 10.44 -2.65 -9.14
C GLU A 90 11.34 -3.72 -8.45
N PRO A 91 11.85 -4.71 -9.23
CA PRO A 91 11.70 -4.91 -10.67
C PRO A 91 10.37 -5.62 -11.02
N ALA A 92 9.51 -4.96 -11.78
CA ALA A 92 8.14 -5.39 -12.08
C ALA A 92 7.87 -5.67 -13.57
N CYS A 93 8.90 -5.61 -14.43
CA CYS A 93 8.77 -5.87 -15.87
C CYS A 93 9.19 -7.30 -16.21
N GLY A 94 8.37 -7.97 -17.03
CA GLY A 94 8.61 -9.37 -17.44
C GLY A 94 8.29 -10.40 -16.37
N LYS A 95 7.44 -10.05 -15.39
CA LYS A 95 6.99 -10.95 -14.32
C LYS A 95 6.34 -12.23 -14.87
N ARG A 96 6.55 -13.35 -14.16
CA ARG A 96 5.94 -14.64 -14.47
C ARG A 96 5.63 -15.41 -13.20
N ALA A 97 4.40 -15.86 -13.05
CA ALA A 97 4.02 -16.75 -11.95
C ALA A 97 4.56 -18.16 -12.21
N VAL A 98 5.34 -18.69 -11.30
CA VAL A 98 5.90 -20.05 -11.32
C VAL A 98 5.22 -20.86 -10.23
N PHE A 99 4.39 -21.84 -10.64
CA PHE A 99 3.68 -22.73 -9.74
C PHE A 99 4.59 -23.90 -9.34
N ARG A 100 4.79 -24.07 -8.03
CA ARG A 100 5.61 -25.14 -7.45
C ARG A 100 4.75 -26.33 -7.07
N GLU A 101 5.35 -27.52 -6.97
CA GLU A 101 4.65 -28.77 -6.62
C GLU A 101 4.03 -28.74 -5.22
N ASP A 102 4.60 -27.97 -4.29
CA ASP A 102 4.11 -27.77 -2.92
C ASP A 102 2.93 -26.78 -2.83
N GLY A 103 2.49 -26.23 -3.96
CA GLY A 103 1.42 -25.23 -4.03
C GLY A 103 1.87 -23.79 -3.86
N THR A 104 3.14 -23.54 -3.63
CA THR A 104 3.72 -22.18 -3.58
C THR A 104 3.77 -21.58 -4.98
N ILE A 105 3.59 -20.28 -5.07
CA ILE A 105 3.67 -19.50 -6.31
C ILE A 105 4.74 -18.43 -6.11
N THR A 106 5.74 -18.43 -6.97
CA THR A 106 6.87 -17.46 -6.92
C THR A 106 7.02 -16.77 -8.27
N SER A 107 7.87 -15.77 -8.35
CA SER A 107 8.46 -15.34 -9.64
C SER A 107 9.56 -16.31 -10.07
N ASP A 108 10.25 -16.01 -11.16
CA ASP A 108 11.47 -16.75 -11.57
C ASP A 108 12.72 -16.31 -10.78
N GLY A 109 12.59 -15.37 -9.87
CA GLY A 109 13.66 -14.82 -9.02
C GLY A 109 14.35 -13.60 -9.62
N THR A 110 14.01 -13.18 -10.84
CA THR A 110 14.58 -11.96 -11.48
C THR A 110 13.73 -10.72 -11.25
N THR A 111 12.44 -10.91 -10.92
CA THR A 111 11.47 -9.85 -10.63
C THR A 111 10.75 -10.13 -9.31
N VAL A 112 9.98 -9.18 -8.81
CA VAL A 112 8.93 -9.45 -7.82
C VAL A 112 7.89 -10.39 -8.45
N LEU A 113 7.05 -11.04 -7.64
CA LEU A 113 5.89 -11.76 -8.13
C LEU A 113 4.73 -10.79 -8.47
N GLY A 114 4.61 -9.70 -7.72
CA GLY A 114 3.49 -8.77 -7.75
C GLY A 114 2.26 -9.34 -7.05
N ALA A 115 2.42 -10.28 -6.11
CA ALA A 115 1.35 -10.75 -5.25
C ALA A 115 0.81 -9.60 -4.40
N ASP A 116 1.66 -8.66 -4.08
CA ASP A 116 1.41 -7.33 -3.58
C ASP A 116 1.10 -6.38 -4.76
N CYS A 117 -0.14 -5.99 -5.06
CA CYS A 117 -1.38 -6.42 -4.40
C CYS A 117 -2.30 -7.25 -5.34
N LEU A 118 -1.74 -7.89 -6.39
CA LEU A 118 -2.53 -8.67 -7.36
C LEU A 118 -3.22 -9.89 -6.73
N SER A 119 -2.77 -10.35 -5.56
CA SER A 119 -3.50 -11.35 -4.75
C SER A 119 -4.87 -10.81 -4.33
N GLY A 120 -4.92 -9.59 -3.81
CA GLY A 120 -6.15 -8.90 -3.43
C GLY A 120 -7.06 -8.65 -4.64
N VAL A 121 -6.50 -8.09 -5.71
CA VAL A 121 -7.22 -7.88 -6.99
C VAL A 121 -7.85 -9.18 -7.50
N THR A 122 -7.08 -10.26 -7.52
CA THR A 122 -7.54 -11.57 -8.00
C THR A 122 -8.66 -12.15 -7.11
N ALA A 123 -8.51 -12.03 -5.78
CA ALA A 123 -9.50 -12.50 -4.82
C ALA A 123 -10.84 -11.74 -4.98
N ILE A 124 -10.80 -10.42 -5.15
CA ILE A 124 -11.99 -9.59 -5.37
C ILE A 124 -12.70 -9.99 -6.66
N LEU A 125 -11.98 -10.11 -7.78
CA LEU A 125 -12.57 -10.44 -9.09
C LEU A 125 -13.19 -11.85 -9.10
N GLU A 126 -12.53 -12.84 -8.52
CA GLU A 126 -13.06 -14.20 -8.45
C GLU A 126 -14.27 -14.29 -7.53
N ALA A 127 -14.26 -13.62 -6.37
CA ALA A 127 -15.40 -13.58 -5.46
C ALA A 127 -16.64 -12.97 -6.12
N LEU A 128 -16.48 -11.83 -6.80
CA LEU A 128 -17.57 -11.19 -7.56
C LEU A 128 -18.12 -12.12 -8.66
N ARG A 129 -17.24 -12.85 -9.33
CA ARG A 129 -17.64 -13.83 -10.36
C ARG A 129 -18.43 -14.98 -9.76
N SER A 130 -17.96 -15.53 -8.64
CA SER A 130 -18.65 -16.59 -7.90
C SER A 130 -20.05 -16.17 -7.45
N VAL A 131 -20.16 -14.96 -6.87
CA VAL A 131 -21.46 -14.38 -6.44
C VAL A 131 -22.39 -14.21 -7.64
N LYS A 132 -21.91 -13.66 -8.75
CA LYS A 132 -22.69 -13.51 -9.98
C LYS A 132 -23.18 -14.85 -10.52
N GLU A 133 -22.31 -15.86 -10.62
CA GLU A 133 -22.65 -17.21 -11.12
C GLU A 133 -23.63 -17.94 -10.21
N SER A 134 -23.53 -17.75 -8.89
CA SER A 134 -24.46 -18.36 -7.93
C SER A 134 -25.85 -17.72 -7.97
N GLY A 135 -25.96 -16.48 -8.44
CA GLY A 135 -27.17 -15.67 -8.35
C GLY A 135 -27.56 -15.35 -6.90
N ALA A 136 -26.63 -15.44 -5.97
CA ALA A 136 -26.88 -15.13 -4.57
C ALA A 136 -27.16 -13.62 -4.41
N LYS A 137 -28.12 -13.33 -3.53
CA LYS A 137 -28.41 -11.94 -3.16
C LYS A 137 -27.30 -11.41 -2.28
N HIS A 138 -26.85 -10.22 -2.58
CA HIS A 138 -25.74 -9.56 -1.88
C HIS A 138 -26.01 -8.06 -1.68
N ARG A 139 -25.25 -7.41 -0.81
CA ARG A 139 -25.26 -5.95 -0.66
C ARG A 139 -24.68 -5.27 -1.90
N PRO A 140 -24.96 -3.98 -2.14
CA PRO A 140 -24.24 -3.22 -3.16
C PRO A 140 -22.74 -3.25 -2.88
N ILE A 141 -21.92 -3.37 -3.93
CA ILE A 141 -20.46 -3.43 -3.81
C ILE A 141 -19.84 -2.30 -4.63
N GLU A 142 -18.96 -1.57 -4.01
CA GLU A 142 -17.99 -0.70 -4.68
C GLU A 142 -16.65 -1.41 -4.77
N VAL A 143 -15.99 -1.31 -5.91
CA VAL A 143 -14.62 -1.78 -6.11
C VAL A 143 -13.78 -0.58 -6.48
N LEU A 144 -12.64 -0.43 -5.83
CA LEU A 144 -11.65 0.57 -6.15
C LEU A 144 -10.29 -0.11 -6.29
N PHE A 145 -9.76 -0.09 -7.52
CA PHE A 145 -8.39 -0.47 -7.79
C PHE A 145 -7.59 0.80 -8.03
N ASP A 146 -6.74 1.16 -7.11
CA ASP A 146 -5.99 2.40 -7.18
C ASP A 146 -4.63 2.24 -7.86
N ALA A 147 -4.07 3.36 -8.28
CA ALA A 147 -2.79 3.45 -8.97
C ALA A 147 -1.71 4.00 -8.05
N ALA A 148 -0.47 3.57 -8.23
CA ALA A 148 0.71 4.10 -7.56
C ALA A 148 0.61 4.12 -6.02
N GLU A 149 0.09 3.05 -5.42
CA GLU A 149 0.09 2.85 -3.97
C GLU A 149 1.52 2.80 -3.44
N GLU A 150 2.39 2.03 -4.10
CA GLU A 150 3.79 1.80 -3.75
C GLU A 150 4.66 3.07 -3.78
N THR A 151 4.12 4.14 -4.35
CA THR A 151 4.70 5.49 -4.26
C THR A 151 4.01 6.33 -3.19
N TYR A 152 3.82 5.71 -2.02
CA TYR A 152 3.17 6.32 -0.84
C TYR A 152 1.71 6.71 -1.08
N CYS A 153 0.92 5.77 -1.61
CA CYS A 153 -0.53 5.93 -1.84
C CYS A 153 -0.84 7.14 -2.74
N ALA A 154 0.00 7.41 -3.76
CA ALA A 154 -0.10 8.64 -4.56
C ALA A 154 -1.44 8.74 -5.29
N GLY A 155 -1.99 7.62 -5.75
CA GLY A 155 -3.26 7.55 -6.45
C GLY A 155 -4.43 7.89 -5.54
N ILE A 156 -4.55 7.19 -4.41
CA ILE A 156 -5.67 7.39 -3.49
C ILE A 156 -5.67 8.78 -2.84
N GLN A 157 -4.49 9.41 -2.66
CA GLN A 157 -4.40 10.80 -2.17
C GLN A 157 -5.10 11.82 -3.09
N ARG A 158 -5.38 11.46 -4.34
CA ARG A 158 -6.03 12.32 -5.34
C ARG A 158 -7.46 11.90 -5.66
N TYR A 159 -7.92 10.82 -5.06
CA TYR A 159 -9.26 10.30 -5.27
C TYR A 159 -10.34 11.22 -4.70
N ASP A 160 -11.48 11.31 -5.38
CA ASP A 160 -12.66 12.03 -4.87
C ASP A 160 -13.48 11.13 -3.94
N PHE A 161 -13.15 11.12 -2.66
CA PHE A 161 -13.84 10.34 -1.64
C PHE A 161 -15.33 10.70 -1.48
N ALA A 162 -15.75 11.91 -1.90
CA ALA A 162 -17.15 12.28 -1.86
C ALA A 162 -18.00 11.49 -2.89
N SER A 163 -17.37 10.88 -3.87
CA SER A 163 -18.02 10.01 -4.85
C SER A 163 -18.36 8.62 -4.32
N LEU A 164 -17.74 8.19 -3.18
CA LEU A 164 -18.01 6.90 -2.55
C LEU A 164 -19.34 6.92 -1.80
N ARG A 165 -20.10 5.83 -1.95
CA ARG A 165 -21.33 5.57 -1.20
C ARG A 165 -21.05 4.78 0.07
N SER A 166 -20.05 3.90 0.03
CA SER A 166 -19.64 3.05 1.15
C SER A 166 -19.07 3.86 2.31
N LYS A 167 -19.41 3.44 3.52
CA LYS A 167 -18.83 3.96 4.76
C LYS A 167 -17.89 2.96 5.42
N GLU A 168 -17.78 1.77 4.85
CA GLU A 168 -16.92 0.68 5.29
C GLU A 168 -16.13 0.12 4.12
N ALA A 169 -14.88 -0.28 4.38
CA ALA A 169 -13.97 -0.79 3.36
C ALA A 169 -13.17 -2.00 3.85
N TYR A 170 -12.87 -2.92 2.95
CA TYR A 170 -11.84 -3.94 3.09
C TYR A 170 -10.77 -3.71 2.05
N ILE A 171 -9.57 -3.40 2.50
CA ILE A 171 -8.38 -3.16 1.67
C ILE A 171 -7.55 -4.46 1.72
N PHE A 172 -7.41 -5.15 0.59
CA PHE A 172 -6.71 -6.43 0.53
C PHE A 172 -5.24 -6.22 0.22
N ASP A 173 -4.51 -5.76 1.22
CA ASP A 173 -3.14 -5.28 1.12
C ASP A 173 -2.34 -5.55 2.42
N LEU A 174 -2.46 -6.75 2.97
CA LEU A 174 -1.71 -7.16 4.16
C LEU A 174 -1.04 -8.52 3.93
N THR A 175 0.19 -8.62 4.40
CA THR A 175 0.94 -9.89 4.48
C THR A 175 0.44 -10.75 5.63
N GLY A 176 0.80 -12.04 5.60
CA GLY A 176 0.50 -12.95 6.70
C GLY A 176 -0.61 -13.93 6.37
N HIS A 177 -1.09 -14.65 7.41
CA HIS A 177 -2.10 -15.67 7.22
C HIS A 177 -3.49 -15.08 6.91
N ILE A 178 -4.29 -15.81 6.14
CA ILE A 178 -5.67 -15.40 5.89
C ILE A 178 -6.46 -15.47 7.20
N GLY A 179 -7.06 -14.35 7.56
CA GLY A 179 -7.67 -14.11 8.88
C GLY A 179 -6.99 -12.96 9.65
N GLY A 180 -5.83 -12.51 9.16
CA GLY A 180 -5.18 -11.29 9.65
C GLY A 180 -5.87 -10.03 9.12
N ALA A 181 -6.07 -9.03 10.01
CA ALA A 181 -6.53 -7.69 9.61
C ALA A 181 -5.83 -6.61 10.42
N ALA A 182 -5.25 -5.62 9.75
CA ALA A 182 -4.69 -4.46 10.41
C ALA A 182 -5.78 -3.42 10.69
N VAL A 183 -5.94 -3.11 11.97
CA VAL A 183 -6.89 -2.11 12.49
C VAL A 183 -6.22 -0.80 12.88
N GLN A 184 -4.89 -0.76 12.83
CA GLN A 184 -4.09 0.40 13.19
C GLN A 184 -2.87 0.51 12.29
N ALA A 185 -2.58 1.73 11.82
CA ALA A 185 -1.36 2.05 11.09
C ALA A 185 -0.81 3.42 11.52
N PRO A 186 0.49 3.71 11.28
CA PRO A 186 1.15 4.90 11.77
C PRO A 186 0.92 6.13 10.89
N THR A 187 1.21 7.29 11.47
CA THR A 187 1.64 8.46 10.71
C THR A 187 3.04 8.20 10.15
N ILE A 188 3.24 8.51 8.88
CA ILE A 188 4.53 8.46 8.19
C ILE A 188 4.85 9.86 7.70
N LEU A 189 5.93 10.43 8.23
CA LEU A 189 6.46 11.73 7.83
C LEU A 189 7.79 11.51 7.12
N SER A 190 7.89 11.90 5.86
CA SER A 190 9.16 11.95 5.15
C SER A 190 9.82 13.31 5.30
N TYR A 191 11.14 13.35 5.22
CA TYR A 191 11.90 14.59 5.19
C TYR A 191 13.03 14.53 4.18
N LYS A 192 13.38 15.72 3.67
CA LYS A 192 14.53 15.95 2.81
C LYS A 192 15.26 17.20 3.31
N ALA A 193 16.56 17.07 3.56
CA ALA A 193 17.43 18.17 3.94
C ALA A 193 18.49 18.36 2.87
N THR A 194 18.53 19.55 2.26
CA THR A 194 19.54 19.94 1.27
C THR A 194 20.52 20.88 1.91
N PHE A 195 21.74 20.40 2.14
CA PHE A 195 22.85 21.21 2.69
C PHE A 195 23.53 21.98 1.60
N HIS A 196 23.72 23.27 1.81
CA HIS A 196 24.38 24.19 0.89
C HIS A 196 25.68 24.69 1.51
N GLY A 197 26.77 24.29 0.92
CA GLY A 197 28.11 24.75 1.24
C GLY A 197 28.65 25.73 0.20
N ARG A 198 29.96 25.67 -0.05
CA ARG A 198 30.65 26.45 -1.07
C ARG A 198 31.78 25.65 -1.66
N ALA A 199 31.78 25.50 -2.99
CA ALA A 199 32.86 24.81 -3.69
C ALA A 199 34.19 25.57 -3.57
N ALA A 200 35.29 24.82 -3.49
CA ALA A 200 36.66 25.30 -3.56
C ALA A 200 37.58 24.19 -4.05
N HIS A 201 38.77 24.53 -4.53
CA HIS A 201 39.74 23.51 -4.86
C HIS A 201 40.31 22.87 -3.59
N ALA A 202 40.14 21.57 -3.43
CA ALA A 202 40.45 20.87 -2.18
C ALA A 202 41.92 20.94 -1.73
N ALA A 203 42.87 21.19 -2.67
CA ALA A 203 44.30 21.32 -2.37
C ALA A 203 44.80 22.75 -2.37
N PHE A 204 44.29 23.65 -3.24
CA PHE A 204 44.85 24.99 -3.40
C PHE A 204 44.19 26.07 -2.52
N SER A 205 42.91 25.87 -2.16
CA SER A 205 42.17 26.88 -1.40
C SER A 205 41.03 26.22 -0.58
N PRO A 206 41.29 25.15 0.20
CA PRO A 206 40.23 24.45 0.95
C PRO A 206 39.56 25.35 1.99
N GLU A 207 40.28 26.34 2.53
CA GLU A 207 39.79 27.33 3.51
C GLU A 207 38.70 28.26 2.93
N ASN A 208 38.61 28.38 1.62
CA ASN A 208 37.55 29.17 0.96
C ASN A 208 36.27 28.33 0.77
N GLY A 209 36.32 27.02 1.00
CA GLY A 209 35.18 26.11 0.88
C GLY A 209 34.33 26.04 2.15
N ILE A 210 33.06 25.58 1.97
CA ILE A 210 32.19 25.11 3.05
C ILE A 210 31.75 23.73 2.66
N HIS A 211 32.09 22.72 3.47
CA HIS A 211 31.98 21.32 3.08
C HIS A 211 30.61 20.73 3.41
N ALA A 212 29.70 20.69 2.43
CA ALA A 212 28.31 20.25 2.61
C ALA A 212 28.20 18.78 3.09
N ILE A 213 29.06 17.87 2.63
CA ILE A 213 29.05 16.46 3.09
C ILE A 213 29.44 16.37 4.56
N GLN A 214 30.43 17.15 5.04
CA GLN A 214 30.79 17.14 6.46
C GLN A 214 29.66 17.71 7.31
N ALA A 215 28.99 18.77 6.85
CA ALA A 215 27.83 19.35 7.54
C ALA A 215 26.69 18.33 7.65
N ALA A 216 26.36 17.61 6.57
CA ALA A 216 25.39 16.55 6.54
C ALA A 216 25.76 15.38 7.48
N ALA A 217 27.01 14.92 7.43
CA ALA A 217 27.51 13.86 8.31
C ALA A 217 27.46 14.26 9.79
N CYS A 218 27.82 15.52 10.11
CA CYS A 218 27.67 16.07 11.46
C CYS A 218 26.22 16.07 11.93
N ALA A 219 25.28 16.43 11.06
CA ALA A 219 23.85 16.40 11.34
C ALA A 219 23.35 14.97 11.58
N VAL A 220 23.67 14.04 10.66
CA VAL A 220 23.26 12.62 10.74
C VAL A 220 23.80 11.98 12.03
N SER A 221 25.03 12.29 12.46
CA SER A 221 25.61 11.76 13.71
C SER A 221 24.85 12.19 14.98
N LYS A 222 24.02 13.24 14.90
CA LYS A 222 23.18 13.72 16.03
C LYS A 222 21.78 13.10 15.99
N ILE A 223 21.38 12.46 14.90
CA ILE A 223 20.07 11.82 14.74
C ILE A 223 20.14 10.40 15.32
N ARG A 224 19.29 10.13 16.32
CA ARG A 224 19.13 8.77 16.83
C ARG A 224 18.17 8.00 15.90
N CYS A 225 18.72 7.10 15.10
CA CYS A 225 17.95 6.19 14.25
C CYS A 225 17.43 4.96 15.02
N GLY A 226 16.43 4.30 14.43
CA GLY A 226 15.77 3.12 15.00
C GLY A 226 14.58 3.50 15.88
N ARG A 227 14.28 2.70 16.87
CA ARG A 227 13.16 2.95 17.79
C ARG A 227 13.54 4.00 18.83
N VAL A 228 12.77 5.08 18.89
CA VAL A 228 12.95 6.21 19.81
C VAL A 228 11.62 6.46 20.52
N GLY A 229 11.47 5.92 21.74
CA GLY A 229 10.19 5.93 22.45
C GLY A 229 9.10 5.17 21.66
N ASP A 230 8.02 5.82 21.39
CA ASP A 230 6.87 5.36 20.59
C ASP A 230 7.00 5.66 19.08
N THR A 231 8.16 6.19 18.66
CA THR A 231 8.45 6.52 17.27
C THR A 231 9.52 5.61 16.67
N THR A 232 9.60 5.57 15.34
CA THR A 232 10.76 5.09 14.60
C THR A 232 11.32 6.23 13.76
N VAL A 233 12.65 6.30 13.66
CA VAL A 233 13.38 7.32 12.91
C VAL A 233 14.37 6.63 12.00
N ASN A 234 14.41 7.03 10.74
CA ASN A 234 15.39 6.53 9.78
C ASN A 234 16.01 7.67 8.97
N VAL A 235 17.31 7.58 8.74
CA VAL A 235 18.03 8.30 7.70
C VAL A 235 18.21 7.30 6.56
N GLY A 236 17.46 7.49 5.48
CA GLY A 236 17.41 6.53 4.37
C GLY A 236 18.54 6.70 3.36
N THR A 237 18.83 7.96 3.01
CA THR A 237 19.89 8.27 2.03
C THR A 237 20.73 9.46 2.44
N ILE A 238 21.99 9.46 1.99
CA ILE A 238 22.88 10.62 2.00
C ILE A 238 23.64 10.63 0.67
N SER A 239 23.60 11.73 -0.06
CA SER A 239 24.24 11.87 -1.37
C SER A 239 24.78 13.28 -1.58
N GLY A 240 26.00 13.42 -2.06
CA GLY A 240 26.60 14.73 -2.31
C GLY A 240 27.98 14.66 -2.92
N GLY A 241 28.48 15.85 -3.35
CA GLY A 241 29.77 15.99 -4.02
C GLY A 241 29.72 15.73 -5.51
N SER A 242 30.77 16.16 -6.22
CA SER A 242 30.91 16.02 -7.69
C SER A 242 32.25 15.43 -8.12
N ALA A 243 33.33 15.66 -7.34
CA ALA A 243 34.68 15.19 -7.65
C ALA A 243 35.57 15.19 -6.40
N ASP A 244 36.62 14.34 -6.39
CA ASP A 244 37.48 14.15 -5.22
C ASP A 244 38.35 15.39 -4.89
N ASN A 245 38.65 16.24 -5.90
CA ASN A 245 39.48 17.43 -5.76
C ASN A 245 38.68 18.73 -5.58
N VAL A 246 37.35 18.63 -5.30
CA VAL A 246 36.45 19.75 -5.09
C VAL A 246 35.80 19.63 -3.70
N VAL A 247 35.85 20.70 -2.89
CA VAL A 247 35.05 20.78 -1.66
C VAL A 247 33.56 20.74 -2.03
N PRO A 248 32.78 19.75 -1.56
CA PRO A 248 31.38 19.59 -1.94
C PRO A 248 30.52 20.79 -1.51
N GLU A 249 29.81 21.39 -2.47
CA GLU A 249 28.90 22.51 -2.21
C GLU A 249 27.46 22.06 -1.95
N THR A 250 27.13 20.79 -2.22
CA THR A 250 25.77 20.28 -1.98
C THR A 250 25.82 18.86 -1.41
N CYS A 251 24.95 18.60 -0.43
CA CYS A 251 24.66 17.26 0.07
C CYS A 251 23.19 17.17 0.45
N VAL A 252 22.54 16.06 0.04
CA VAL A 252 21.12 15.80 0.32
C VAL A 252 21.02 14.62 1.27
N VAL A 253 20.19 14.77 2.31
CA VAL A 253 19.83 13.70 3.25
C VAL A 253 18.32 13.52 3.20
N THR A 254 17.85 12.27 3.08
CA THR A 254 16.44 11.94 3.17
C THR A 254 16.19 10.91 4.27
N GLY A 255 14.96 10.91 4.80
CA GLY A 255 14.57 9.96 5.81
C GLY A 255 13.10 10.04 6.16
N GLU A 256 12.72 9.29 7.19
CA GLU A 256 11.33 9.23 7.65
C GLU A 256 11.22 9.11 9.17
N VAL A 257 10.06 9.48 9.67
CA VAL A 257 9.64 9.27 11.06
C VAL A 257 8.27 8.61 11.04
N ARG A 258 8.07 7.56 11.85
CA ARG A 258 6.76 6.90 12.02
C ARG A 258 6.33 6.87 13.47
N SER A 259 5.02 7.00 13.73
CA SER A 259 4.41 6.76 15.02
C SER A 259 2.91 6.46 14.87
N PHE A 260 2.37 5.66 15.77
CA PHE A 260 0.91 5.47 15.88
C PHE A 260 0.19 6.70 16.45
N ASP A 261 0.93 7.69 16.95
CA ASP A 261 0.41 8.98 17.38
C ASP A 261 0.98 10.12 16.50
N ASP A 262 0.11 10.89 15.84
CA ASP A 262 0.50 11.96 14.93
C ASP A 262 1.30 13.07 15.64
N ALA A 263 0.93 13.38 16.88
CA ALA A 263 1.63 14.41 17.66
C ALA A 263 3.06 13.96 18.00
N SER A 264 3.25 12.70 18.41
CA SER A 264 4.56 12.10 18.67
C SER A 264 5.44 12.07 17.41
N ALA A 265 4.86 11.69 16.24
CA ALA A 265 5.59 11.71 14.97
C ALA A 265 6.11 13.11 14.64
N ARG A 266 5.26 14.14 14.76
CA ARG A 266 5.64 15.55 14.50
C ARG A 266 6.66 16.08 15.50
N ALA A 267 6.50 15.74 16.77
CA ALA A 267 7.48 16.13 17.80
C ALA A 267 8.86 15.52 17.52
N GLN A 268 8.90 14.24 17.13
CA GLN A 268 10.14 13.57 16.77
C GLN A 268 10.75 14.12 15.48
N LEU A 269 9.95 14.46 14.48
CA LEU A 269 10.43 15.13 13.26
C LEU A 269 11.07 16.50 13.59
N ALA A 270 10.50 17.25 14.52
CA ALA A 270 11.09 18.51 14.97
C ALA A 270 12.47 18.31 15.63
N VAL A 271 12.66 17.19 16.37
CA VAL A 271 13.98 16.82 16.92
C VAL A 271 14.98 16.52 15.80
N VAL A 272 14.55 15.77 14.75
CA VAL A 272 15.38 15.49 13.57
C VAL A 272 15.76 16.79 12.87
N ARG A 273 14.80 17.68 12.61
CA ARG A 273 15.03 18.99 11.99
C ARG A 273 16.06 19.80 12.75
N LYS A 274 15.91 19.88 14.06
CA LYS A 274 16.87 20.59 14.92
C LYS A 274 18.28 20.03 14.83
N ALA A 275 18.43 18.69 14.79
CA ALA A 275 19.74 18.05 14.62
C ALA A 275 20.38 18.40 13.27
N ILE A 276 19.55 18.47 12.20
CA ILE A 276 19.98 18.86 10.86
C ILE A 276 20.44 20.33 10.84
N GLU A 277 19.66 21.24 11.38
CA GLU A 277 20.00 22.67 11.48
C GLU A 277 21.29 22.89 12.29
N GLN A 278 21.46 22.22 13.43
CA GLN A 278 22.67 22.28 14.24
C GLN A 278 23.91 21.73 13.54
N GLY A 279 23.77 20.66 12.74
CA GLY A 279 24.89 20.10 11.96
C GLY A 279 25.33 21.05 10.85
N ALA A 280 24.39 21.72 10.17
CA ALA A 280 24.67 22.75 9.17
C ALA A 280 25.39 23.96 9.78
N GLU A 281 24.84 24.51 10.85
CA GLU A 281 25.37 25.67 11.56
C GLU A 281 26.83 25.45 12.03
N GLN A 282 27.11 24.26 12.59
CA GLN A 282 28.44 23.92 13.12
C GLN A 282 29.56 24.00 12.06
N LEU A 283 29.23 23.76 10.80
CA LEU A 283 30.16 23.79 9.67
C LEU A 283 29.98 25.03 8.77
N GLY A 284 29.12 25.96 9.17
CA GLY A 284 28.84 27.19 8.42
C GLY A 284 28.08 26.97 7.10
N ALA A 285 27.42 25.82 6.96
CA ALA A 285 26.57 25.52 5.81
C ALA A 285 25.14 26.04 6.03
N ALA A 286 24.44 26.42 4.97
CA ALA A 286 22.99 26.60 5.01
C ALA A 286 22.29 25.26 4.79
N VAL A 287 21.00 25.14 5.19
CA VAL A 287 20.21 23.95 4.94
C VAL A 287 18.76 24.32 4.65
N ASP A 288 18.20 23.72 3.59
CA ASP A 288 16.77 23.69 3.32
C ASP A 288 16.20 22.39 3.86
N PHE A 289 15.13 22.47 4.65
CA PHE A 289 14.43 21.32 5.21
C PHE A 289 13.00 21.30 4.73
N GLU A 290 12.67 20.24 3.98
CA GLU A 290 11.34 19.96 3.47
C GLU A 290 10.79 18.72 4.17
N ASP A 291 9.50 18.72 4.52
CA ASP A 291 8.82 17.56 5.07
C ASP A 291 7.44 17.36 4.42
N LYS A 292 6.99 16.11 4.39
CA LYS A 292 5.69 15.73 3.85
C LYS A 292 5.07 14.64 4.73
N ALA A 293 3.80 14.83 5.11
CA ALA A 293 3.00 13.75 5.66
C ALA A 293 2.55 12.84 4.51
N LEU A 294 3.02 11.59 4.51
CA LEU A 294 2.67 10.59 3.52
C LEU A 294 1.39 9.87 3.93
N CYS A 295 1.31 9.46 5.20
CA CYS A 295 0.14 8.84 5.81
C CYS A 295 -0.13 9.49 7.17
N ARG A 296 -1.41 9.48 7.62
CA ARG A 296 -1.81 9.83 8.99
C ARG A 296 -2.25 8.58 9.73
N ALA A 297 -1.86 8.48 11.00
CA ALA A 297 -2.24 7.37 11.86
C ALA A 297 -3.76 7.22 11.96
N TYR A 298 -4.20 5.98 12.05
CA TYR A 298 -5.58 5.64 12.36
C TYR A 298 -5.64 4.47 13.35
N LEU A 299 -6.77 4.37 14.03
CA LEU A 299 -7.15 3.22 14.83
C LEU A 299 -8.65 2.97 14.62
N VAL A 300 -9.00 1.79 14.14
CA VAL A 300 -10.38 1.31 14.03
C VAL A 300 -10.72 0.52 15.29
N ASP A 301 -11.77 0.92 16.00
CA ASP A 301 -12.18 0.22 17.22
C ASP A 301 -12.70 -1.20 16.87
N LYS A 302 -12.35 -2.18 17.70
CA LYS A 302 -12.77 -3.57 17.51
C LYS A 302 -14.30 -3.78 17.51
N ASN A 303 -15.07 -2.80 18.04
CA ASN A 303 -16.53 -2.84 18.03
C ASN A 303 -17.15 -2.19 16.80
N GLU A 304 -16.34 -1.62 15.89
CA GLU A 304 -16.84 -1.09 14.61
C GLU A 304 -17.49 -2.21 13.77
N PRO A 305 -18.55 -1.92 13.03
CA PRO A 305 -19.24 -2.93 12.21
C PRO A 305 -18.32 -3.65 11.24
N VAL A 306 -17.39 -2.92 10.59
CA VAL A 306 -16.41 -3.48 9.65
C VAL A 306 -15.54 -4.56 10.29
N VAL A 307 -15.10 -4.37 11.55
CA VAL A 307 -14.29 -5.36 12.29
C VAL A 307 -15.13 -6.57 12.66
N ARG A 308 -16.32 -6.35 13.23
CA ARG A 308 -17.21 -7.45 13.61
C ARG A 308 -17.63 -8.32 12.43
N ARG A 309 -17.89 -7.71 11.27
CA ARG A 309 -18.22 -8.45 10.04
C ARG A 309 -17.03 -9.26 9.56
N PHE A 310 -15.80 -8.70 9.61
CA PHE A 310 -14.59 -9.45 9.31
C PHE A 310 -14.43 -10.68 10.21
N GLU A 311 -14.56 -10.50 11.53
CA GLU A 311 -14.46 -11.62 12.49
C GLU A 311 -15.56 -12.68 12.26
N ALA A 312 -16.79 -12.25 11.94
CA ALA A 312 -17.89 -13.16 11.63
C ALA A 312 -17.63 -13.94 10.33
N ALA A 313 -17.07 -13.29 9.30
CA ALA A 313 -16.69 -13.94 8.05
C ALA A 313 -15.58 -14.98 8.27
N CYS A 314 -14.54 -14.65 9.04
CA CYS A 314 -13.48 -15.59 9.41
C CYS A 314 -14.06 -16.82 10.14
N LYS A 315 -14.90 -16.62 11.14
CA LYS A 315 -15.56 -17.70 11.89
C LYS A 315 -16.41 -18.60 10.98
N THR A 316 -17.13 -18.03 10.00
CA THR A 316 -17.92 -18.77 9.02
C THR A 316 -17.04 -19.70 8.18
N LEU A 317 -15.82 -19.29 7.91
CA LEU A 317 -14.83 -20.07 7.15
C LEU A 317 -14.00 -21.03 8.02
N GLY A 318 -14.17 -21.00 9.35
CA GLY A 318 -13.34 -21.76 10.27
C GLY A 318 -11.89 -21.24 10.37
N VAL A 319 -11.70 -19.96 10.08
CA VAL A 319 -10.42 -19.24 10.16
C VAL A 319 -10.42 -18.41 11.45
N GLU A 320 -9.32 -18.46 12.18
CA GLU A 320 -9.17 -17.63 13.40
C GLU A 320 -8.87 -16.18 13.00
N PRO A 321 -9.68 -15.19 13.42
CA PRO A 321 -9.42 -13.79 13.14
C PRO A 321 -8.30 -13.25 14.03
N GLU A 322 -7.35 -12.51 13.44
CA GLU A 322 -6.28 -11.82 14.15
C GLU A 322 -6.27 -10.34 13.80
N LEU A 323 -6.51 -9.49 14.81
CA LEU A 323 -6.43 -8.03 14.65
C LEU A 323 -5.03 -7.55 15.03
N VAL A 324 -4.36 -6.88 14.10
CA VAL A 324 -2.97 -6.45 14.27
C VAL A 324 -2.80 -4.93 14.10
N SER A 325 -1.68 -4.42 14.59
CA SER A 325 -1.17 -3.09 14.23
C SER A 325 -0.04 -3.26 13.22
N THR A 326 -0.10 -2.57 12.08
CA THR A 326 0.97 -2.57 11.09
C THR A 326 1.85 -1.33 11.23
N TYR A 327 3.15 -1.45 10.93
CA TYR A 327 4.05 -0.31 10.80
C TYR A 327 4.13 0.22 9.35
N GLY A 328 3.50 -0.46 8.39
CA GLY A 328 3.30 0.00 7.03
C GLY A 328 2.19 1.07 6.95
N GLY A 329 2.24 1.92 5.95
CA GLY A 329 1.11 2.70 5.50
C GLY A 329 0.32 1.90 4.45
N SER A 330 -0.90 2.30 4.18
CA SER A 330 -1.75 1.77 3.13
C SER A 330 -2.82 2.80 2.76
N ASP A 331 -3.59 2.54 1.75
CA ASP A 331 -4.74 3.38 1.36
C ASP A 331 -5.74 3.60 2.49
N ASN A 332 -5.83 2.66 3.44
CA ASN A 332 -6.73 2.83 4.58
C ASN A 332 -6.39 4.05 5.46
N ASN A 333 -5.13 4.50 5.48
CA ASN A 333 -4.76 5.76 6.12
C ASN A 333 -5.55 6.94 5.53
N HIS A 334 -5.86 6.90 4.22
CA HIS A 334 -6.61 7.94 3.54
C HIS A 334 -8.12 7.71 3.67
N PHE A 335 -8.63 6.50 3.47
CA PHE A 335 -10.05 6.16 3.66
C PHE A 335 -10.55 6.58 5.03
N PHE A 336 -9.82 6.23 6.10
CA PHE A 336 -10.20 6.53 7.47
C PHE A 336 -10.42 8.02 7.71
N HIS A 337 -9.52 8.87 7.23
CA HIS A 337 -9.60 10.33 7.41
C HIS A 337 -10.63 11.01 6.52
N HIS A 338 -11.20 10.28 5.54
CA HIS A 338 -12.30 10.73 4.70
C HIS A 338 -13.64 10.10 5.10
N GLY A 339 -13.71 9.48 6.29
CA GLY A 339 -14.96 8.97 6.88
C GLY A 339 -15.37 7.58 6.42
N VAL A 340 -14.48 6.84 5.74
CA VAL A 340 -14.68 5.43 5.41
C VAL A 340 -13.91 4.58 6.41
N ARG A 341 -14.60 3.78 7.21
CA ARG A 341 -14.01 2.87 8.20
C ARG A 341 -13.54 1.60 7.52
N GLY A 342 -12.22 1.43 7.40
CA GLY A 342 -11.62 0.30 6.70
C GLY A 342 -10.70 -0.52 7.60
N VAL A 343 -10.49 -1.77 7.23
CA VAL A 343 -9.43 -2.64 7.74
C VAL A 343 -8.61 -3.17 6.57
N VAL A 344 -7.29 -3.31 6.80
CA VAL A 344 -6.39 -3.87 5.78
C VAL A 344 -6.28 -5.37 6.02
N VAL A 345 -6.66 -6.17 5.04
CA VAL A 345 -6.89 -7.62 5.17
C VAL A 345 -5.80 -8.41 4.49
N ALA A 346 -5.32 -9.47 5.12
CA ALA A 346 -4.36 -10.39 4.54
C ALA A 346 -4.96 -11.12 3.32
N CYS A 347 -4.22 -11.12 2.20
CA CYS A 347 -4.70 -11.61 0.91
C CYS A 347 -3.81 -12.68 0.27
N GLY A 348 -2.82 -13.21 1.00
CA GLY A 348 -1.96 -14.30 0.53
C GLY A 348 -0.68 -13.83 -0.16
N MET A 349 -0.26 -12.62 0.10
CA MET A 349 1.05 -12.09 -0.30
C MET A 349 2.06 -12.25 0.83
N ASN A 350 3.29 -12.59 0.51
CA ASN A 350 4.34 -12.82 1.49
C ASN A 350 5.71 -12.40 0.95
N ASN A 351 6.59 -11.93 1.84
CA ASN A 351 7.94 -11.44 1.51
C ASN A 351 7.94 -10.38 0.40
N CYS A 352 6.95 -9.48 0.46
CA CYS A 352 6.72 -8.40 -0.48
C CYS A 352 7.97 -7.51 -0.66
N HIS A 353 8.02 -6.73 -1.73
CA HIS A 353 9.12 -5.80 -2.06
C HIS A 353 10.47 -6.51 -2.26
N SER A 354 10.44 -7.77 -2.69
CA SER A 354 11.65 -8.54 -2.98
C SER A 354 11.44 -9.54 -4.13
N CYS A 355 12.52 -9.93 -4.81
CA CYS A 355 12.46 -11.02 -5.80
C CYS A 355 12.17 -12.40 -5.16
N GLY A 356 12.16 -12.48 -3.83
CA GLY A 356 11.74 -13.66 -3.07
C GLY A 356 10.27 -13.65 -2.66
N GLU A 357 9.47 -12.73 -3.21
CA GLU A 357 8.04 -12.64 -2.99
C GLU A 357 7.32 -13.93 -3.42
N TYR A 358 6.34 -14.37 -2.62
CA TYR A 358 5.57 -15.57 -2.90
C TYR A 358 4.12 -15.48 -2.42
N SER A 359 3.29 -16.31 -3.02
CA SER A 359 1.92 -16.60 -2.63
C SER A 359 1.69 -18.11 -2.61
N SER A 360 0.48 -18.56 -2.34
CA SER A 360 0.08 -19.96 -2.49
C SER A 360 -1.31 -20.10 -3.06
N ALA A 361 -1.55 -21.22 -3.74
CA ALA A 361 -2.89 -21.56 -4.26
C ALA A 361 -3.93 -21.69 -3.13
N ALA A 362 -3.49 -22.12 -1.94
CA ALA A 362 -4.33 -22.24 -0.75
C ALA A 362 -4.73 -20.87 -0.23
N ASP A 363 -3.76 -19.96 -0.06
CA ASP A 363 -4.01 -18.61 0.47
C ASP A 363 -4.89 -17.78 -0.48
N LEU A 364 -4.58 -17.78 -1.79
CA LEU A 364 -5.40 -17.09 -2.78
C LEU A 364 -6.85 -17.62 -2.78
N THR A 365 -7.03 -18.95 -2.65
CA THR A 365 -8.36 -19.53 -2.57
C THR A 365 -9.08 -19.13 -1.28
N ALA A 366 -8.38 -19.11 -0.16
CA ALA A 366 -8.93 -18.69 1.13
C ALA A 366 -9.29 -17.19 1.15
N ALA A 367 -8.43 -16.33 0.57
CA ALA A 367 -8.71 -14.91 0.39
C ALA A 367 -9.96 -14.68 -0.45
N ALA A 368 -10.11 -15.35 -1.59
CA ALA A 368 -11.29 -15.24 -2.43
C ALA A 368 -12.58 -15.69 -1.71
N LYS A 369 -12.51 -16.75 -0.88
CA LYS A 369 -13.64 -17.18 -0.04
C LYS A 369 -13.98 -16.16 1.04
N LEU A 370 -12.96 -15.51 1.61
CA LEU A 370 -13.18 -14.44 2.60
C LEU A 370 -13.90 -13.25 1.96
N VAL A 371 -13.43 -12.79 0.79
CA VAL A 371 -14.11 -11.73 0.02
C VAL A 371 -15.55 -12.11 -0.30
N GLU A 372 -15.81 -13.34 -0.81
CA GLU A 372 -17.15 -13.82 -1.10
C GLU A 372 -18.05 -13.80 0.14
N THR A 373 -17.52 -14.23 1.28
CA THR A 373 -18.26 -14.26 2.56
C THR A 373 -18.60 -12.84 3.03
N LEU A 374 -17.69 -11.88 2.88
CA LEU A 374 -17.94 -10.47 3.19
C LEU A 374 -19.01 -9.85 2.29
N ILE A 375 -18.98 -10.14 0.98
CA ILE A 375 -20.00 -9.70 0.01
C ILE A 375 -21.40 -10.22 0.40
N LEU A 376 -21.48 -11.49 0.82
CA LEU A 376 -22.72 -12.17 1.14
C LEU A 376 -23.22 -11.91 2.57
N SER A 377 -22.43 -11.24 3.43
CA SER A 377 -22.82 -10.92 4.80
C SER A 377 -24.04 -9.99 4.83
N ARG A 378 -24.90 -10.17 5.84
CA ARG A 378 -26.18 -9.44 5.93
C ARG A 378 -26.29 -8.53 7.15
N ASP A 379 -25.28 -8.48 7.96
CA ASP A 379 -25.13 -7.68 9.16
C ASP A 379 -24.44 -6.33 8.91
#